data_e3fa2b9f25d4b850f2bb11e99c7eafb4
#
_entry.id   e3fa2b9f25d4b850f2bb11e99c7eafb4
#
_cell.length_a   1.000
_cell.length_b   1.000
_cell.length_c   1.000
_cell.angle_alpha   90.00
_cell.angle_beta   90.00
_cell.angle_gamma   90.00
#
_symmetry.space_group_name_H-M   'P 1'
#
loop_
_entity.id
_entity.type
_entity.pdbx_description
1 polymer ?
#
loop_
_entity_poly.entity_id
_entity_poly.type
_entity_poly.pdbx_seq_one_letter_code
_entity_poly.pdbx_strand_id
1 'polypeptide(L)'
;MSSAPDRSVRPAQPGDEGAIARLQVLAWSALMGDQALAAQGVTEELLARQGEATLAAPRPVGSAALVALHANTIAGFALAGPDEAGAQPVDSAPDEQGSVIATQVYELVVDPNFRRAGHASRLLAAIADLTSGALHVWIGADDEERQRFYTSAGFAPSGAVRSMGEQTQHMWWAGRD
;
A
#
# COMPACT_ATOMS: atom_id res chain seq x y z
N MET A 1 -15.36 30.20 -11.59
CA MET A 1 -15.75 28.86 -11.08
C MET A 1 -14.47 28.05 -10.93
N SER A 2 -14.01 27.83 -9.71
CA SER A 2 -12.81 27.02 -9.46
C SER A 2 -13.20 25.56 -9.69
N SER A 3 -12.72 24.96 -10.78
CA SER A 3 -12.87 23.52 -10.99
C SER A 3 -12.09 22.82 -9.87
N ALA A 4 -12.73 21.84 -9.20
CA ALA A 4 -12.01 21.02 -8.25
C ALA A 4 -10.81 20.35 -8.97
N PRO A 5 -9.63 20.29 -8.32
CA PRO A 5 -8.48 19.66 -8.96
C PRO A 5 -8.80 18.23 -9.35
N ASP A 6 -8.35 17.83 -10.53
CA ASP A 6 -8.52 16.46 -11.02
C ASP A 6 -7.82 15.50 -10.05
N ARG A 7 -8.53 14.45 -9.65
CA ARG A 7 -8.08 13.43 -8.69
C ARG A 7 -8.21 12.07 -9.35
N SER A 8 -7.13 11.62 -9.91
CA SER A 8 -7.08 10.35 -10.63
C SER A 8 -6.09 9.37 -10.02
N VAL A 9 -6.23 8.10 -10.37
CA VAL A 9 -5.28 7.03 -10.08
C VAL A 9 -4.88 6.39 -11.39
N ARG A 10 -3.61 6.13 -11.56
CA ARG A 10 -3.07 5.40 -12.72
C ARG A 10 -1.96 4.44 -12.30
N PRO A 11 -1.63 3.46 -13.13
CA PRO A 11 -0.42 2.68 -12.94
C PRO A 11 0.82 3.58 -12.85
N ALA A 12 1.73 3.23 -11.95
CA ALA A 12 3.04 3.85 -11.88
C ALA A 12 3.83 3.52 -13.15
N GLN A 13 4.60 4.47 -13.63
CA GLN A 13 5.38 4.38 -14.87
C GLN A 13 6.79 4.93 -14.65
N PRO A 14 7.75 4.59 -15.53
CA PRO A 14 9.08 5.21 -15.49
C PRO A 14 8.98 6.73 -15.45
N GLY A 15 9.72 7.36 -14.53
CA GLY A 15 9.65 8.79 -14.20
C GLY A 15 8.91 9.08 -12.88
N ASP A 16 8.15 8.14 -12.33
CA ASP A 16 7.44 8.31 -11.06
C ASP A 16 8.31 7.92 -9.83
N GLU A 17 9.41 7.22 -10.05
CA GLU A 17 10.25 6.62 -8.99
C GLU A 17 10.75 7.64 -7.96
N GLY A 18 11.10 8.85 -8.38
CA GLY A 18 11.55 9.90 -7.46
C GLY A 18 10.44 10.35 -6.51
N ALA A 19 9.23 10.55 -7.02
CA ALA A 19 8.09 10.92 -6.19
C ALA A 19 7.68 9.79 -5.23
N ILE A 20 7.70 8.54 -5.69
CA ILE A 20 7.42 7.36 -4.86
C ILE A 20 8.48 7.25 -3.76
N ALA A 21 9.77 7.33 -4.10
CA ALA A 21 10.88 7.25 -3.14
C ALA A 21 10.76 8.31 -2.04
N ARG A 22 10.45 9.56 -2.42
CA ARG A 22 10.21 10.65 -1.47
C ARG A 22 9.07 10.30 -0.50
N LEU A 23 7.97 9.77 -1.00
CA LEU A 23 6.83 9.39 -0.17
C LEU A 23 7.15 8.18 0.72
N GLN A 24 7.94 7.22 0.25
CA GLN A 24 8.41 6.08 1.06
C GLN A 24 9.29 6.56 2.22
N VAL A 25 10.28 7.41 1.95
CA VAL A 25 11.12 7.99 3.01
C VAL A 25 10.26 8.72 4.03
N LEU A 26 9.32 9.54 3.59
CA LEU A 26 8.43 10.27 4.47
C LEU A 26 7.61 9.34 5.38
N ALA A 27 7.03 8.27 4.82
CA ALA A 27 6.24 7.30 5.56
C ALA A 27 7.09 6.48 6.54
N TRP A 28 8.26 6.02 6.10
CA TRP A 28 9.15 5.20 6.92
C TRP A 28 9.82 6.01 8.02
N SER A 29 10.17 7.28 7.76
CA SER A 29 10.64 8.20 8.79
C SER A 29 9.60 8.42 9.89
N ALA A 30 8.34 8.56 9.52
CA ALA A 30 7.24 8.68 10.49
C ALA A 30 7.03 7.40 11.32
N LEU A 31 7.33 6.23 10.74
CA LEU A 31 7.14 4.93 11.39
C LEU A 31 8.30 4.57 12.34
N MET A 32 9.54 4.71 11.88
CA MET A 32 10.73 4.23 12.60
C MET A 32 11.70 5.34 13.04
N GLY A 33 11.49 6.57 12.59
CA GLY A 33 12.35 7.72 12.85
C GLY A 33 13.50 7.87 11.86
N ASP A 34 13.94 9.10 11.65
CA ASP A 34 14.98 9.45 10.69
C ASP A 34 16.33 8.78 11.00
N GLN A 35 16.67 8.68 12.29
CA GLN A 35 17.93 8.08 12.71
C GLN A 35 17.99 6.58 12.41
N ALA A 36 16.90 5.86 12.62
CA ALA A 36 16.83 4.42 12.31
C ALA A 36 16.89 4.18 10.81
N LEU A 37 16.25 5.04 10.03
CA LEU A 37 16.28 4.98 8.57
C LEU A 37 17.69 5.22 8.03
N ALA A 38 18.37 6.26 8.53
CA ALA A 38 19.74 6.57 8.17
C ALA A 38 20.73 5.46 8.56
N ALA A 39 20.54 4.84 9.75
CA ALA A 39 21.37 3.72 10.21
C ALA A 39 21.25 2.49 9.29
N GLN A 40 20.13 2.32 8.60
CA GLN A 40 19.93 1.25 7.61
C GLN A 40 20.43 1.65 6.20
N GLY A 41 21.00 2.85 6.03
CA GLY A 41 21.48 3.34 4.75
C GLY A 41 20.39 3.61 3.72
N VAL A 42 19.13 3.75 4.16
CA VAL A 42 17.99 4.02 3.28
C VAL A 42 17.96 5.52 2.96
N THR A 43 18.09 5.84 1.68
CA THR A 43 18.00 7.21 1.18
C THR A 43 16.99 7.29 0.04
N GLU A 44 16.52 8.50 -0.24
CA GLU A 44 15.61 8.74 -1.36
C GLU A 44 16.25 8.34 -2.70
N GLU A 45 17.55 8.64 -2.89
CA GLU A 45 18.27 8.25 -4.11
C GLU A 45 18.39 6.72 -4.27
N LEU A 46 18.63 6.00 -3.18
CA LEU A 46 18.66 4.53 -3.21
C LEU A 46 17.31 3.95 -3.62
N LEU A 47 16.23 4.43 -2.99
CA LEU A 47 14.87 3.98 -3.31
C LEU A 47 14.46 4.37 -4.73
N ALA A 48 14.81 5.57 -5.19
CA ALA A 48 14.52 6.00 -6.55
C ALA A 48 15.22 5.10 -7.59
N ARG A 49 16.49 4.75 -7.39
CA ARG A 49 17.21 3.82 -8.30
C ARG A 49 16.61 2.42 -8.30
N GLN A 50 16.18 1.91 -7.13
CA GLN A 50 15.51 0.62 -7.06
C GLN A 50 14.13 0.68 -7.74
N GLY A 51 13.41 1.78 -7.54
CA GLY A 51 12.13 2.05 -8.18
C GLY A 51 12.24 2.13 -9.70
N GLU A 52 13.27 2.80 -10.23
CA GLU A 52 13.55 2.88 -11.68
C GLU A 52 13.66 1.49 -12.29
N ALA A 53 14.49 0.62 -11.71
CA ALA A 53 14.65 -0.75 -12.18
C ALA A 53 13.33 -1.55 -12.09
N THR A 54 12.57 -1.37 -11.01
CA THR A 54 11.28 -2.06 -10.80
C THR A 54 10.22 -1.59 -11.79
N LEU A 55 10.11 -0.29 -12.05
CA LEU A 55 9.12 0.26 -12.97
C LEU A 55 9.45 -0.02 -14.44
N ALA A 56 10.73 -0.20 -14.77
CA ALA A 56 11.16 -0.59 -16.11
C ALA A 56 10.93 -2.09 -16.42
N ALA A 57 10.86 -2.93 -15.38
CA ALA A 57 10.65 -4.36 -15.54
C ALA A 57 9.17 -4.71 -15.83
N PRO A 58 8.91 -5.84 -16.52
CA PRO A 58 7.56 -6.35 -16.64
C PRO A 58 6.92 -6.57 -15.26
N ARG A 59 5.67 -6.13 -15.11
CA ARG A 59 4.97 -6.25 -13.83
C ARG A 59 4.56 -7.70 -13.58
N PRO A 60 4.86 -8.28 -12.40
CA PRO A 60 4.40 -9.62 -12.06
C PRO A 60 2.86 -9.71 -12.09
N VAL A 61 2.34 -10.88 -12.50
CA VAL A 61 0.89 -11.14 -12.49
C VAL A 61 0.35 -11.00 -11.07
N GLY A 62 -0.79 -10.33 -10.92
CA GLY A 62 -1.41 -10.09 -9.61
C GLY A 62 -0.78 -8.97 -8.80
N SER A 63 0.24 -8.27 -9.33
CA SER A 63 0.87 -7.13 -8.68
C SER A 63 0.35 -5.81 -9.23
N ALA A 64 0.23 -4.83 -8.35
CA ALA A 64 -0.15 -3.46 -8.69
C ALA A 64 0.84 -2.45 -8.11
N ALA A 65 1.25 -1.49 -8.92
CA ALA A 65 1.97 -0.30 -8.50
C ALA A 65 1.22 0.90 -9.07
N LEU A 66 0.64 1.71 -8.20
CA LEU A 66 -0.29 2.78 -8.56
C LEU A 66 0.17 4.11 -7.98
N VAL A 67 -0.10 5.19 -8.67
CA VAL A 67 0.05 6.56 -8.16
C VAL A 67 -1.27 7.29 -8.19
N ALA A 68 -1.53 8.08 -7.15
CA ALA A 68 -2.65 9.01 -7.09
C ALA A 68 -2.19 10.40 -7.46
N LEU A 69 -2.92 11.04 -8.36
CA LEU A 69 -2.63 12.39 -8.81
C LEU A 69 -3.59 13.40 -8.17
N HIS A 70 -3.04 14.54 -7.81
CA HIS A 70 -3.80 15.74 -7.48
C HIS A 70 -3.40 16.81 -8.50
N ALA A 71 -4.24 17.05 -9.46
CA ALA A 71 -3.87 17.72 -10.72
C ALA A 71 -2.66 16.99 -11.35
N ASN A 72 -1.52 17.64 -11.49
CA ASN A 72 -0.31 17.06 -12.09
C ASN A 72 0.73 16.58 -11.06
N THR A 73 0.39 16.58 -9.77
CA THR A 73 1.31 16.20 -8.69
C THR A 73 0.97 14.81 -8.17
N ILE A 74 1.98 13.95 -8.01
CA ILE A 74 1.80 12.67 -7.34
C ILE A 74 1.58 12.95 -5.84
N ALA A 75 0.37 12.70 -5.38
CA ALA A 75 -0.10 12.92 -4.02
C ALA A 75 -0.04 11.67 -3.15
N GLY A 76 0.16 10.50 -3.75
CA GLY A 76 0.24 9.23 -3.05
C GLY A 76 0.57 8.09 -3.98
N PHE A 77 0.88 6.94 -3.40
CA PHE A 77 1.10 5.71 -4.15
C PHE A 77 0.60 4.49 -3.36
N ALA A 78 0.45 3.37 -4.06
CA ALA A 78 0.17 2.09 -3.46
C ALA A 78 0.92 0.97 -4.19
N LEU A 79 1.41 0.01 -3.41
CA LEU A 79 2.03 -1.22 -3.89
C LEU A 79 1.26 -2.40 -3.33
N ALA A 80 0.90 -3.33 -4.19
CA ALA A 80 0.19 -4.55 -3.81
C ALA A 80 0.66 -5.72 -4.67
N GLY A 81 0.50 -6.93 -4.17
CA GLY A 81 0.86 -8.13 -4.90
C GLY A 81 0.42 -9.39 -4.18
N PRO A 82 0.70 -10.56 -4.76
CA PRO A 82 0.38 -11.84 -4.15
C PRO A 82 1.00 -11.96 -2.75
N ASP A 83 0.28 -12.54 -1.83
CA ASP A 83 0.84 -12.89 -0.52
C ASP A 83 1.76 -14.11 -0.66
N GLU A 84 3.07 -13.86 -0.66
CA GLU A 84 4.08 -14.91 -0.74
C GLU A 84 4.23 -15.68 0.59
N ALA A 85 3.76 -15.11 1.70
CA ALA A 85 3.92 -15.71 3.02
C ALA A 85 2.83 -16.72 3.39
N GLY A 86 1.80 -16.90 2.57
CA GLY A 86 0.71 -17.83 2.82
C GLY A 86 -0.09 -17.53 4.09
N ALA A 87 -0.01 -16.30 4.60
CA ALA A 87 -0.76 -15.85 5.76
C ALA A 87 -2.21 -15.64 5.37
N GLN A 88 -2.98 -16.72 5.33
CA GLN A 88 -4.41 -16.65 5.05
C GLN A 88 -5.20 -16.35 6.32
N PRO A 89 -6.29 -15.56 6.24
CA PRO A 89 -7.25 -15.48 7.32
C PRO A 89 -7.80 -16.88 7.59
N VAL A 90 -7.98 -17.21 8.86
CA VAL A 90 -8.40 -18.55 9.33
C VAL A 90 -9.75 -18.98 8.76
N ASP A 91 -10.57 -18.03 8.28
CA ASP A 91 -11.92 -18.25 7.76
C ASP A 91 -12.07 -18.00 6.24
N SER A 92 -10.95 -17.92 5.49
CA SER A 92 -11.06 -17.79 4.03
C SER A 92 -11.53 -19.11 3.42
N ALA A 93 -12.68 -19.09 2.77
CA ALA A 93 -13.09 -20.24 1.97
C ALA A 93 -12.10 -20.43 0.80
N PRO A 94 -11.56 -21.64 0.61
CA PRO A 94 -10.73 -21.92 -0.56
C PRO A 94 -11.56 -21.74 -1.85
N ASP A 95 -10.90 -21.30 -2.93
CA ASP A 95 -11.50 -21.35 -4.25
C ASP A 95 -11.83 -22.82 -4.63
N GLU A 96 -12.56 -23.03 -5.72
CA GLU A 96 -12.92 -24.39 -6.20
C GLU A 96 -11.69 -25.25 -6.50
N GLN A 97 -10.48 -24.69 -6.52
CA GLN A 97 -9.21 -25.36 -6.74
C GLN A 97 -8.37 -25.48 -5.47
N GLY A 98 -8.90 -25.02 -4.30
CA GLY A 98 -8.24 -25.14 -3.01
C GLY A 98 -7.13 -24.10 -2.76
N SER A 99 -7.00 -23.08 -3.61
CA SER A 99 -6.05 -21.99 -3.46
C SER A 99 -6.80 -20.67 -3.25
N VAL A 100 -6.60 -20.03 -2.11
CA VAL A 100 -7.10 -18.68 -1.89
C VAL A 100 -6.03 -17.71 -2.39
N ILE A 101 -6.33 -17.01 -3.49
CA ILE A 101 -5.47 -15.95 -4.00
C ILE A 101 -5.77 -14.70 -3.18
N ALA A 102 -4.94 -14.44 -2.19
CA ALA A 102 -4.99 -13.20 -1.43
C ALA A 102 -3.99 -12.19 -2.00
N THR A 103 -4.36 -10.93 -2.01
CA THR A 103 -3.47 -9.82 -2.39
C THR A 103 -3.11 -9.02 -1.16
N GLN A 104 -1.82 -8.90 -0.89
CA GLN A 104 -1.32 -8.04 0.16
C GLN A 104 -1.15 -6.61 -0.35
N VAL A 105 -1.68 -5.64 0.37
CA VAL A 105 -1.34 -4.23 0.22
C VAL A 105 -0.05 -4.00 1.01
N TYR A 106 1.08 -3.90 0.31
CA TYR A 106 2.39 -3.71 0.94
C TYR A 106 2.57 -2.30 1.46
N GLU A 107 2.24 -1.32 0.62
CA GLU A 107 2.31 0.10 0.95
C GLU A 107 1.09 0.83 0.39
N LEU A 108 0.56 1.76 1.17
CA LEU A 108 -0.44 2.72 0.76
C LEU A 108 -0.13 4.02 1.50
N VAL A 109 0.39 4.99 0.77
CA VAL A 109 0.92 6.24 1.32
C VAL A 109 0.29 7.42 0.60
N VAL A 110 -0.14 8.42 1.37
CA VAL A 110 -0.60 9.71 0.86
C VAL A 110 0.22 10.81 1.53
N ASP A 111 0.72 11.73 0.70
CA ASP A 111 1.43 12.91 1.18
C ASP A 111 0.55 13.68 2.19
N PRO A 112 1.07 14.04 3.37
CA PRO A 112 0.33 14.77 4.39
C PRO A 112 -0.35 16.04 3.87
N ASN A 113 0.24 16.71 2.87
CA ASN A 113 -0.33 17.92 2.28
C ASN A 113 -1.60 17.66 1.44
N PHE A 114 -1.84 16.41 1.05
CA PHE A 114 -2.99 15.99 0.24
C PHE A 114 -3.95 15.06 0.99
N ARG A 115 -3.81 14.95 2.30
CA ARG A 115 -4.73 14.13 3.12
C ARG A 115 -6.17 14.64 3.03
N ARG A 116 -7.12 13.74 3.36
CA ARG A 116 -8.58 13.99 3.33
C ARG A 116 -9.15 14.39 1.95
N ALA A 117 -8.36 14.23 0.89
CA ALA A 117 -8.80 14.44 -0.49
C ALA A 117 -9.32 13.15 -1.17
N GLY A 118 -9.38 12.03 -0.43
CA GLY A 118 -9.87 10.75 -0.92
C GLY A 118 -8.87 9.94 -1.76
N HIS A 119 -7.57 10.32 -1.76
CA HIS A 119 -6.55 9.62 -2.53
C HIS A 119 -6.34 8.18 -2.05
N ALA A 120 -6.27 7.96 -0.73
CA ALA A 120 -6.11 6.62 -0.16
C ALA A 120 -7.26 5.68 -0.55
N SER A 121 -8.50 6.15 -0.45
CA SER A 121 -9.68 5.35 -0.84
C SER A 121 -9.70 5.01 -2.33
N ARG A 122 -9.27 5.95 -3.20
CA ARG A 122 -9.17 5.69 -4.65
C ARG A 122 -8.05 4.70 -5.00
N LEU A 123 -6.89 4.80 -4.34
CA LEU A 123 -5.80 3.84 -4.48
C LEU A 123 -6.25 2.44 -4.06
N LEU A 124 -6.90 2.31 -2.92
CA LEU A 124 -7.40 1.03 -2.42
C LEU A 124 -8.47 0.44 -3.34
N ALA A 125 -9.42 1.24 -3.82
CA ALA A 125 -10.42 0.81 -4.78
C ALA A 125 -9.78 0.33 -6.09
N ALA A 126 -8.78 1.04 -6.61
CA ALA A 126 -8.07 0.65 -7.81
C ALA A 126 -7.29 -0.66 -7.64
N ILE A 127 -6.70 -0.92 -6.46
CA ILE A 127 -6.11 -2.23 -6.15
C ILE A 127 -7.20 -3.31 -6.20
N ALA A 128 -8.33 -3.08 -5.55
CA ALA A 128 -9.45 -4.02 -5.54
C ALA A 128 -9.96 -4.33 -6.96
N ASP A 129 -10.00 -3.35 -7.85
CA ASP A 129 -10.43 -3.54 -9.24
C ASP A 129 -9.42 -4.32 -10.09
N LEU A 130 -8.12 -4.20 -9.78
CA LEU A 130 -7.03 -4.84 -10.53
C LEU A 130 -6.67 -6.24 -10.04
N THR A 131 -7.14 -6.62 -8.87
CA THR A 131 -6.81 -7.90 -8.23
C THR A 131 -8.06 -8.74 -8.02
N SER A 132 -7.88 -10.04 -7.92
CA SER A 132 -8.93 -10.98 -7.55
C SER A 132 -8.69 -11.52 -6.14
N GLY A 133 -9.76 -11.96 -5.48
CA GLY A 133 -9.68 -12.54 -4.14
C GLY A 133 -9.67 -11.50 -3.01
N ALA A 134 -9.38 -11.96 -1.81
CA ALA A 134 -9.35 -11.11 -0.63
C ALA A 134 -8.14 -10.17 -0.64
N LEU A 135 -8.33 -8.98 -0.06
CA LEU A 135 -7.26 -8.06 0.22
C LEU A 135 -6.86 -8.15 1.69
N HIS A 136 -5.58 -8.09 1.98
CA HIS A 136 -5.11 -7.96 3.35
C HIS A 136 -3.98 -6.94 3.49
N VAL A 137 -3.80 -6.45 4.71
CA VAL A 137 -2.79 -5.46 5.07
C VAL A 137 -2.31 -5.72 6.50
N TRP A 138 -1.04 -5.47 6.74
CA TRP A 138 -0.47 -5.49 8.08
C TRP A 138 -0.45 -4.07 8.65
N ILE A 139 -1.03 -3.89 9.83
CA ILE A 139 -1.18 -2.59 10.50
C ILE A 139 -0.57 -2.69 11.89
N GLY A 140 0.20 -1.69 12.30
CA GLY A 140 0.73 -1.58 13.65
C GLY A 140 -0.38 -1.64 14.70
N ALA A 141 -0.12 -2.33 15.80
CA ALA A 141 -1.10 -2.50 16.87
C ALA A 141 -1.54 -1.16 17.49
N ASP A 142 -0.68 -0.15 17.42
CA ASP A 142 -0.87 1.21 17.94
C ASP A 142 -1.26 2.24 16.86
N ASP A 143 -1.35 1.82 15.58
CA ASP A 143 -1.69 2.71 14.47
C ASP A 143 -3.22 2.85 14.30
N GLU A 144 -3.85 3.57 15.21
CA GLU A 144 -5.30 3.78 15.22
C GLU A 144 -5.82 4.51 13.97
N GLU A 145 -5.02 5.38 13.35
CA GLU A 145 -5.44 6.12 12.15
C GLU A 145 -5.63 5.16 10.98
N ARG A 146 -4.66 4.27 10.74
CA ARG A 146 -4.77 3.25 9.70
C ARG A 146 -5.85 2.23 10.00
N GLN A 147 -5.99 1.79 11.25
CA GLN A 147 -7.07 0.88 11.65
C GLN A 147 -8.44 1.47 11.34
N ARG A 148 -8.68 2.74 11.67
CA ARG A 148 -9.94 3.44 11.34
C ARG A 148 -10.17 3.56 9.83
N PHE A 149 -9.12 3.89 9.08
CA PHE A 149 -9.21 3.97 7.62
C PHE A 149 -9.62 2.63 7.01
N TYR A 150 -8.92 1.54 7.35
CA TYR A 150 -9.21 0.23 6.80
C TYR A 150 -10.56 -0.33 7.28
N THR A 151 -10.95 -0.08 8.53
CA THR A 151 -12.30 -0.41 9.01
C THR A 151 -13.37 0.28 8.16
N SER A 152 -13.20 1.57 7.86
CA SER A 152 -14.15 2.32 7.02
C SER A 152 -14.18 1.82 5.58
N ALA A 153 -13.13 1.15 5.13
CA ALA A 153 -13.03 0.51 3.81
C ALA A 153 -13.53 -0.94 3.79
N GLY A 154 -14.11 -1.43 4.90
CA GLY A 154 -14.68 -2.78 4.99
C GLY A 154 -13.71 -3.87 5.44
N PHE A 155 -12.53 -3.51 5.91
CA PHE A 155 -11.58 -4.47 6.48
C PHE A 155 -11.91 -4.77 7.94
N ALA A 156 -11.62 -6.00 8.35
CA ALA A 156 -11.74 -6.46 9.72
C ALA A 156 -10.45 -7.19 10.17
N PRO A 157 -10.13 -7.21 11.49
CA PRO A 157 -9.02 -7.99 11.99
C PRO A 157 -9.19 -9.47 11.69
N SER A 158 -8.13 -10.13 11.22
CA SER A 158 -8.14 -11.57 10.93
C SER A 158 -7.77 -12.44 12.13
N GLY A 159 -7.20 -11.84 13.18
CA GLY A 159 -6.60 -12.56 14.30
C GLY A 159 -5.13 -12.91 14.11
N ALA A 160 -4.57 -12.82 12.90
CA ALA A 160 -3.15 -13.06 12.67
C ALA A 160 -2.31 -11.89 13.19
N VAL A 161 -1.18 -12.22 13.83
CA VAL A 161 -0.25 -11.27 14.45
C VAL A 161 1.17 -11.62 14.02
N ARG A 162 2.00 -10.60 13.77
CA ARG A 162 3.43 -10.76 13.52
C ARG A 162 4.24 -9.71 14.26
N SER A 163 5.52 -9.99 14.44
CA SER A 163 6.49 -9.02 14.97
C SER A 163 7.40 -8.51 13.86
N MET A 164 7.60 -7.20 13.83
CA MET A 164 8.54 -6.52 12.95
C MET A 164 9.49 -5.69 13.82
N GLY A 165 10.64 -6.30 14.19
CA GLY A 165 11.50 -5.73 15.22
C GLY A 165 10.76 -5.63 16.54
N GLU A 166 10.70 -4.44 17.13
CA GLU A 166 9.97 -4.16 18.37
C GLU A 166 8.47 -3.90 18.16
N GLN A 167 8.02 -3.79 16.89
CA GLN A 167 6.63 -3.48 16.60
C GLN A 167 5.80 -4.75 16.40
N THR A 168 4.62 -4.75 16.99
CA THR A 168 3.58 -5.76 16.75
C THR A 168 2.64 -5.26 15.65
N GLN A 169 2.38 -6.12 14.67
CA GLN A 169 1.42 -5.84 13.61
C GLN A 169 0.30 -6.89 13.61
N HIS A 170 -0.90 -6.43 13.32
CA HIS A 170 -2.09 -7.25 13.14
C HIS A 170 -2.47 -7.26 11.67
N MET A 171 -2.89 -8.43 11.17
CA MET A 171 -3.44 -8.53 9.82
C MET A 171 -4.91 -8.11 9.83
N TRP A 172 -5.24 -7.25 8.88
CA TRP A 172 -6.61 -6.84 8.56
C TRP A 172 -6.94 -7.30 7.15
N TRP A 173 -8.14 -7.76 6.93
CA TRP A 173 -8.54 -8.29 5.62
C TRP A 173 -9.96 -7.87 5.24
N ALA A 174 -10.22 -7.85 3.93
CA ALA A 174 -11.54 -7.70 3.35
C ALA A 174 -11.74 -8.81 2.32
N GLY A 175 -12.79 -9.60 2.51
CA GLY A 175 -13.24 -10.55 1.49
C GLY A 175 -13.90 -9.81 0.33
N ARG A 176 -13.98 -10.45 -0.82
CA ARG A 176 -14.82 -10.02 -1.95
C ARG A 176 -16.03 -10.94 -2.00
N ASP A 177 -17.21 -10.34 -2.05
CA ASP A 177 -18.46 -11.05 -2.34
C ASP A 177 -18.52 -11.48 -3.80
#